data_6c4ad9610044e384354e5c345b050dfb
#
_entry.id   6c4ad9610044e384354e5c345b050dfb
#
_cell.length_a   1.000
_cell.length_b   1.000
_cell.length_c   1.000
_cell.angle_alpha   90.00
_cell.angle_beta   90.00
_cell.angle_gamma   90.00
#
_symmetry.space_group_name_H-M   'P 1'
#
loop_
_entity.id
_entity.type
_entity.pdbx_description
1 polymer ?
#
loop_
_entity_poly.entity_id
_entity_poly.type
_entity_poly.pdbx_seq_one_letter_code
_entity_poly.pdbx_strand_id
1 'polypeptide(L)'
;LQWWLFEKQDFFDSVLENMPKNSDGKIECDLLSIKSNTETAHITVKFELKEPVHVGSEKPKSGEIPIYQQFGHPAIPATSWKGVFRHRVETIVTLVDSYDLANDVANLMFGSSDTGRGLLRFRGSYFVDTNDKKLDEGRLQRREHVAIDRFSGGAKDSAKFTWECVPQGFLAELAIDFPDKEKYSECNNLIKHVVRDIHDGIIGIGAGISRGYGRLTVSNGKSEYILPTGIEVEKLKSEVKQIFEKEKVE
;
A
#
# COMPACT_ATOMS: atom_id res chain seq x y z
N LEU A 1 11.46 20.79 2.47
CA LEU A 1 10.17 20.96 3.17
C LEU A 1 10.12 22.26 3.95
N GLN A 2 11.16 22.64 4.72
CA GLN A 2 11.21 23.91 5.46
C GLN A 2 11.21 25.13 4.54
N TRP A 3 11.92 25.06 3.41
CA TRP A 3 11.98 26.16 2.44
C TRP A 3 10.62 26.39 1.74
N TRP A 4 9.93 25.31 1.38
CA TRP A 4 8.61 25.37 0.76
C TRP A 4 7.53 25.95 1.70
N LEU A 5 7.62 25.65 3.00
CA LEU A 5 6.74 26.21 4.03
C LEU A 5 6.98 27.72 4.20
N PHE A 6 8.24 28.20 4.09
CA PHE A 6 8.58 29.60 4.25
C PHE A 6 8.02 30.49 3.12
N GLU A 7 8.11 30.02 1.86
CA GLU A 7 7.55 30.78 0.71
C GLU A 7 6.01 30.82 0.66
N LYS A 8 5.33 29.96 1.41
CA LYS A 8 3.87 29.89 1.45
C LYS A 8 3.26 30.47 2.72
N GLN A 9 4.08 31.01 3.62
CA GLN A 9 3.61 31.57 4.89
C GLN A 9 2.58 32.68 4.66
N ASP A 10 2.89 33.64 3.78
CA ASP A 10 2.00 34.75 3.45
C ASP A 10 0.67 34.29 2.86
N PHE A 11 0.68 33.19 2.10
CA PHE A 11 -0.55 32.60 1.57
C PHE A 11 -1.40 31.98 2.68
N PHE A 12 -0.78 31.23 3.61
CA PHE A 12 -1.50 30.63 4.74
C PHE A 12 -2.04 31.70 5.68
N ASP A 13 -1.27 32.75 5.95
CA ASP A 13 -1.70 33.87 6.81
C ASP A 13 -2.88 34.60 6.17
N SER A 14 -2.85 34.85 4.88
CA SER A 14 -3.96 35.46 4.12
C SER A 14 -5.21 34.56 4.11
N VAL A 15 -5.07 33.24 4.04
CA VAL A 15 -6.19 32.29 4.13
C VAL A 15 -6.79 32.29 5.53
N LEU A 16 -5.95 32.29 6.58
CA LEU A 16 -6.38 32.29 7.97
C LEU A 16 -7.07 33.61 8.37
N GLU A 17 -6.62 34.75 7.83
CA GLU A 17 -7.25 36.05 8.05
C GLU A 17 -8.67 36.14 7.46
N ASN A 18 -8.89 35.47 6.32
CA ASN A 18 -10.17 35.47 5.59
C ASN A 18 -11.14 34.36 6.03
N MET A 19 -10.73 33.48 6.96
CA MET A 19 -11.63 32.46 7.49
C MET A 19 -12.68 33.04 8.45
N PRO A 20 -13.92 32.55 8.42
CA PRO A 20 -14.95 32.97 9.35
C PRO A 20 -14.52 32.70 10.79
N LYS A 21 -14.62 33.72 11.64
CA LYS A 21 -14.30 33.65 13.08
C LYS A 21 -15.58 33.70 13.89
N ASN A 22 -15.65 32.92 14.97
CA ASN A 22 -16.76 33.01 15.91
C ASN A 22 -16.70 34.31 16.75
N SER A 23 -17.70 34.51 17.64
CA SER A 23 -17.80 35.68 18.53
C SER A 23 -16.57 35.88 19.43
N ASP A 24 -15.77 34.84 19.65
CA ASP A 24 -14.56 34.86 20.48
C ASP A 24 -13.27 35.05 19.66
N GLY A 25 -13.39 35.31 18.34
CA GLY A 25 -12.28 35.53 17.43
C GLY A 25 -11.50 34.25 17.05
N LYS A 26 -12.01 33.07 17.41
CA LYS A 26 -11.43 31.77 17.00
C LYS A 26 -11.96 31.36 15.64
N ILE A 27 -11.07 30.80 14.81
CA ILE A 27 -11.43 30.25 13.49
C ILE A 27 -12.34 29.05 13.72
N GLU A 28 -13.57 29.15 13.28
CA GLU A 28 -14.53 28.06 13.33
C GLU A 28 -14.40 27.24 12.05
N CYS A 29 -13.51 26.24 12.09
CA CYS A 29 -13.49 25.21 11.06
C CYS A 29 -14.61 24.22 11.37
N ASP A 30 -15.78 24.43 10.77
CA ASP A 30 -16.87 23.45 10.81
C ASP A 30 -16.54 22.26 9.89
N LEU A 31 -15.45 21.55 10.24
CA LEU A 31 -15.02 20.32 9.56
C LEU A 31 -16.04 19.19 9.70
N LEU A 32 -17.03 19.36 10.58
CA LEU A 32 -18.10 18.37 10.83
C LEU A 32 -19.31 18.57 9.91
N SER A 33 -19.41 19.69 9.20
CA SER A 33 -20.54 19.97 8.32
C SER A 33 -20.32 19.56 6.86
N ILE A 34 -19.11 19.11 6.49
CA ILE A 34 -18.92 18.43 5.21
C ILE A 34 -19.51 17.03 5.35
N LYS A 35 -20.82 16.94 5.27
CA LYS A 35 -21.50 15.67 4.97
C LYS A 35 -21.01 15.25 3.59
N SER A 36 -20.02 14.35 3.56
CA SER A 36 -19.75 13.61 2.33
C SER A 36 -21.01 12.79 2.07
N ASN A 37 -21.80 13.17 1.09
CA ASN A 37 -22.99 12.41 0.66
C ASN A 37 -22.62 11.06 0.01
N THR A 38 -21.33 10.73 -0.09
CA THR A 38 -20.85 9.47 -0.62
C THR A 38 -20.54 8.51 0.51
N GLU A 39 -21.33 7.45 0.62
CA GLU A 39 -21.02 6.33 1.51
C GLU A 39 -19.67 5.73 1.08
N THR A 40 -18.67 5.82 1.94
CA THR A 40 -17.34 5.25 1.73
C THR A 40 -17.38 3.77 2.08
N ALA A 41 -16.94 2.90 1.17
CA ALA A 41 -16.71 1.50 1.48
C ALA A 41 -15.25 1.29 1.91
N HIS A 42 -15.02 0.29 2.78
CA HIS A 42 -13.70 -0.03 3.28
C HIS A 42 -13.40 -1.51 3.11
N ILE A 43 -12.16 -1.82 2.73
CA ILE A 43 -11.62 -3.17 2.84
C ILE A 43 -10.53 -3.14 3.90
N THR A 44 -10.62 -4.05 4.86
CA THR A 44 -9.59 -4.26 5.87
C THR A 44 -9.19 -5.73 5.90
N VAL A 45 -7.89 -6.01 5.75
CA VAL A 45 -7.35 -7.37 5.76
C VAL A 45 -6.15 -7.42 6.69
N LYS A 46 -6.19 -8.28 7.72
CA LYS A 46 -5.04 -8.55 8.58
C LYS A 46 -4.21 -9.69 7.99
N PHE A 47 -2.94 -9.43 7.77
CA PHE A 47 -1.96 -10.40 7.32
C PHE A 47 -1.01 -10.77 8.45
N GLU A 48 -0.61 -12.03 8.50
CA GLU A 48 0.47 -12.52 9.34
C GLU A 48 1.74 -12.69 8.49
N LEU A 49 2.87 -12.23 9.01
CA LEU A 49 4.18 -12.37 8.38
C LEU A 49 4.67 -13.81 8.53
N LYS A 50 4.79 -14.54 7.43
CA LYS A 50 5.36 -15.91 7.41
C LYS A 50 6.86 -15.90 7.18
N GLU A 51 7.39 -14.83 6.60
CA GLU A 51 8.80 -14.56 6.43
C GLU A 51 9.12 -13.14 6.90
N PRO A 52 10.39 -12.82 7.20
CA PRO A 52 10.77 -11.47 7.57
C PRO A 52 10.43 -10.48 6.48
N VAL A 53 10.02 -9.27 6.86
CA VAL A 53 9.70 -8.19 5.92
C VAL A 53 10.71 -7.06 6.05
N HIS A 54 11.28 -6.66 4.91
CA HIS A 54 12.08 -5.45 4.79
C HIS A 54 11.41 -4.48 3.83
N VAL A 55 11.03 -3.32 4.31
CA VAL A 55 10.63 -2.18 3.50
C VAL A 55 11.67 -1.10 3.75
N GLY A 56 12.59 -0.95 2.80
CA GLY A 56 13.72 -0.05 2.95
C GLY A 56 13.30 1.42 2.95
N SER A 57 13.98 2.20 3.77
CA SER A 57 13.98 3.65 3.69
C SER A 57 15.11 4.14 2.76
N GLU A 58 15.59 5.36 2.92
CA GLU A 58 16.69 5.91 2.14
C GLU A 58 17.96 5.06 2.22
N LYS A 59 18.77 5.05 1.14
CA LYS A 59 20.05 4.35 1.12
C LYS A 59 21.02 5.02 2.10
N PRO A 60 21.46 4.34 3.15
CA PRO A 60 22.38 4.92 4.11
C PRO A 60 23.80 4.96 3.55
N LYS A 61 24.59 5.86 4.10
CA LYS A 61 26.03 6.00 3.79
C LYS A 61 26.89 4.86 4.34
N SER A 62 26.34 4.02 5.24
CA SER A 62 27.10 3.04 6.04
C SER A 62 26.94 1.58 5.62
N GLY A 63 26.21 1.28 4.53
CA GLY A 63 25.91 -0.11 4.13
C GLY A 63 24.77 -0.77 4.94
N GLU A 64 24.28 -0.14 5.98
CA GLU A 64 23.05 -0.58 6.68
C GLU A 64 21.83 0.07 6.02
N ILE A 65 20.83 -0.71 5.69
CA ILE A 65 19.57 -0.20 5.13
C ILE A 65 18.49 -0.35 6.21
N PRO A 66 18.10 0.77 6.85
CA PRO A 66 17.09 0.73 7.88
C PRO A 66 15.72 0.43 7.29
N ILE A 67 14.83 -0.11 8.12
CA ILE A 67 13.43 -0.27 7.76
C ILE A 67 12.72 1.08 7.74
N TYR A 68 11.73 1.21 6.84
CA TYR A 68 10.86 2.39 6.83
C TYR A 68 10.10 2.51 8.16
N GLN A 69 10.09 3.72 8.70
CA GLN A 69 9.37 4.05 9.93
C GLN A 69 8.38 5.18 9.69
N GLN A 70 7.26 5.11 10.36
CA GLN A 70 6.28 6.18 10.44
C GLN A 70 6.05 6.53 11.91
N PHE A 71 6.30 7.78 12.28
CA PHE A 71 6.23 8.26 13.67
C PHE A 71 7.03 7.39 14.67
N GLY A 72 8.24 6.97 14.27
CA GLY A 72 9.13 6.16 15.11
C GLY A 72 8.76 4.68 15.23
N HIS A 73 7.82 4.18 14.44
CA HIS A 73 7.45 2.77 14.40
C HIS A 73 7.67 2.17 13.01
N PRO A 74 8.22 0.95 12.92
CA PRO A 74 8.31 0.22 11.68
C PRO A 74 6.95 0.08 11.00
N ALA A 75 6.92 0.37 9.69
CA ALA A 75 5.66 0.41 8.95
C ALA A 75 5.82 0.01 7.48
N ILE A 76 4.72 -0.34 6.85
CA ILE A 76 4.59 -0.47 5.40
C ILE A 76 3.92 0.80 4.89
N PRO A 77 4.58 1.64 4.07
CA PRO A 77 3.94 2.82 3.52
C PRO A 77 2.80 2.47 2.56
N ALA A 78 1.82 3.34 2.48
CA ALA A 78 0.68 3.20 1.56
C ALA A 78 1.12 2.97 0.10
N THR A 79 2.23 3.60 -0.30
CA THR A 79 2.81 3.46 -1.64
C THR A 79 3.33 2.06 -1.94
N SER A 80 3.85 1.34 -0.94
CA SER A 80 4.28 -0.05 -1.10
C SER A 80 3.09 -0.97 -1.34
N TRP A 81 2.02 -0.84 -0.55
CA TRP A 81 0.77 -1.56 -0.78
C TRP A 81 0.21 -1.26 -2.16
N LYS A 82 0.04 0.03 -2.48
CA LYS A 82 -0.47 0.47 -3.78
C LYS A 82 0.35 -0.10 -4.95
N GLY A 83 1.68 -0.08 -4.86
CA GLY A 83 2.56 -0.59 -5.91
C GLY A 83 2.39 -2.09 -6.17
N VAL A 84 2.31 -2.90 -5.11
CA VAL A 84 2.07 -4.35 -5.21
C VAL A 84 0.71 -4.64 -5.83
N PHE A 85 -0.34 -3.96 -5.37
CA PHE A 85 -1.69 -4.14 -5.90
C PHE A 85 -1.80 -3.71 -7.36
N ARG A 86 -1.26 -2.54 -7.72
CA ARG A 86 -1.25 -2.05 -9.09
C ARG A 86 -0.60 -3.05 -10.05
N HIS A 87 0.62 -3.44 -9.76
CA HIS A 87 1.37 -4.37 -10.60
C HIS A 87 0.65 -5.73 -10.76
N ARG A 88 0.03 -6.23 -9.68
CA ARG A 88 -0.70 -7.49 -9.74
C ARG A 88 -2.00 -7.38 -10.52
N VAL A 89 -2.76 -6.31 -10.36
CA VAL A 89 -3.95 -6.02 -11.18
C VAL A 89 -3.59 -5.94 -12.66
N GLU A 90 -2.53 -5.19 -13.02
CA GLU A 90 -2.03 -5.13 -14.39
C GLU A 90 -1.71 -6.53 -14.93
N THR A 91 -1.04 -7.36 -14.15
CA THR A 91 -0.72 -8.74 -14.53
C THR A 91 -1.97 -9.58 -14.75
N ILE A 92 -2.94 -9.55 -13.82
CA ILE A 92 -4.18 -10.33 -13.92
C ILE A 92 -4.97 -9.90 -15.15
N VAL A 93 -5.16 -8.59 -15.36
CA VAL A 93 -5.96 -8.10 -16.50
C VAL A 93 -5.27 -8.39 -17.83
N THR A 94 -3.94 -8.27 -17.91
CA THR A 94 -3.17 -8.65 -19.12
C THR A 94 -3.37 -10.13 -19.47
N LEU A 95 -3.41 -11.02 -18.48
CA LEU A 95 -3.62 -12.45 -18.71
C LEU A 95 -5.06 -12.78 -19.12
N VAL A 96 -6.03 -11.99 -18.67
CA VAL A 96 -7.45 -12.23 -18.92
C VAL A 96 -7.91 -11.62 -20.25
N ASP A 97 -7.36 -10.47 -20.64
CA ASP A 97 -7.75 -9.76 -21.86
C ASP A 97 -6.55 -9.21 -22.65
N SER A 98 -6.06 -8.01 -22.31
CA SER A 98 -4.99 -7.32 -23.05
C SER A 98 -4.16 -6.39 -22.17
N TYR A 99 -3.00 -6.02 -22.68
CA TYR A 99 -2.13 -5.06 -22.01
C TYR A 99 -2.73 -3.65 -21.98
N ASP A 100 -3.38 -3.22 -23.05
CA ASP A 100 -3.97 -1.88 -23.14
C ASP A 100 -5.09 -1.72 -22.11
N LEU A 101 -6.01 -2.70 -22.03
CA LEU A 101 -7.05 -2.69 -21.01
C LEU A 101 -6.48 -2.76 -19.59
N ALA A 102 -5.40 -3.52 -19.39
CA ALA A 102 -4.72 -3.59 -18.09
C ALA A 102 -4.20 -2.24 -17.63
N ASN A 103 -3.57 -1.48 -18.54
CA ASN A 103 -3.08 -0.14 -18.24
C ASN A 103 -4.21 0.83 -17.91
N ASP A 104 -5.29 0.79 -18.68
CA ASP A 104 -6.46 1.66 -18.48
C ASP A 104 -7.13 1.37 -17.13
N VAL A 105 -7.38 0.10 -16.81
CA VAL A 105 -7.96 -0.32 -15.52
C VAL A 105 -7.06 0.06 -14.35
N ALA A 106 -5.75 -0.14 -14.49
CA ALA A 106 -4.80 0.23 -13.46
C ALA A 106 -4.75 1.75 -13.25
N ASN A 107 -4.79 2.55 -14.32
CA ASN A 107 -4.84 4.00 -14.22
C ASN A 107 -6.12 4.48 -13.54
N LEU A 108 -7.26 3.87 -13.86
CA LEU A 108 -8.54 4.17 -13.23
C LEU A 108 -8.53 3.83 -11.73
N MET A 109 -8.12 2.62 -11.37
CA MET A 109 -8.14 2.16 -9.98
C MET A 109 -7.11 2.88 -9.12
N PHE A 110 -5.90 3.06 -9.61
CA PHE A 110 -4.75 3.55 -8.83
C PHE A 110 -4.33 4.98 -9.17
N GLY A 111 -4.80 5.54 -10.28
CA GLY A 111 -4.39 6.87 -10.77
C GLY A 111 -3.06 6.86 -11.50
N SER A 112 -2.82 7.88 -12.32
CA SER A 112 -1.55 8.13 -13.02
C SER A 112 -1.26 9.63 -13.07
N SER A 113 -0.06 10.01 -13.58
CA SER A 113 0.28 11.41 -13.85
C SER A 113 -0.70 12.07 -14.83
N ASP A 114 -1.22 11.29 -15.77
CA ASP A 114 -2.03 11.79 -16.88
C ASP A 114 -3.53 11.77 -16.54
N THR A 115 -4.00 10.73 -15.85
CA THR A 115 -5.41 10.56 -15.47
C THR A 115 -5.74 11.13 -14.09
N GLY A 116 -4.72 11.52 -13.32
CA GLY A 116 -4.90 12.08 -11.99
C GLY A 116 -5.15 11.01 -10.93
N ARG A 117 -6.09 11.28 -10.02
CA ARG A 117 -6.33 10.48 -8.83
C ARG A 117 -7.19 9.25 -9.14
N GLY A 118 -6.72 8.07 -8.69
CA GLY A 118 -7.49 6.83 -8.82
C GLY A 118 -8.62 6.67 -7.78
N LEU A 119 -9.43 5.64 -8.00
CA LEU A 119 -10.59 5.29 -7.15
C LEU A 119 -10.16 4.77 -5.77
N LEU A 120 -9.01 4.11 -5.67
CA LEU A 120 -8.56 3.44 -4.45
C LEU A 120 -7.65 4.33 -3.62
N ARG A 121 -7.86 4.31 -2.30
CA ARG A 121 -7.02 5.01 -1.32
C ARG A 121 -6.43 4.00 -0.36
N PHE A 122 -5.13 3.75 -0.49
CA PHE A 122 -4.39 2.88 0.41
C PHE A 122 -3.94 3.64 1.65
N ARG A 123 -4.01 2.99 2.81
CA ARG A 123 -3.40 3.48 4.04
C ARG A 123 -2.09 2.76 4.31
N GLY A 124 -1.15 3.44 4.96
CA GLY A 124 0.03 2.79 5.52
C GLY A 124 -0.35 1.92 6.72
N SER A 125 0.42 0.88 6.98
CA SER A 125 0.18 -0.05 8.08
C SER A 125 1.39 -0.16 9.00
N TYR A 126 1.13 -0.17 10.31
CA TYR A 126 2.14 -0.53 11.29
C TYR A 126 2.24 -2.05 11.40
N PHE A 127 3.42 -2.52 11.78
CA PHE A 127 3.57 -3.88 12.25
C PHE A 127 3.14 -3.97 13.72
N VAL A 128 2.29 -4.92 14.03
CA VAL A 128 1.76 -5.13 15.37
C VAL A 128 1.94 -6.59 15.81
N ASP A 129 1.99 -6.82 17.10
CA ASP A 129 1.98 -8.17 17.65
C ASP A 129 0.55 -8.73 17.76
N THR A 130 0.39 -9.93 18.31
CA THR A 130 -0.90 -10.58 18.49
C THR A 130 -1.86 -9.85 19.42
N ASN A 131 -1.35 -8.87 20.21
CA ASN A 131 -2.12 -8.02 21.11
C ASN A 131 -2.37 -6.63 20.51
N ASP A 132 -2.17 -6.47 19.19
CA ASP A 132 -2.29 -5.21 18.45
C ASP A 132 -1.34 -4.09 18.94
N LYS A 133 -0.27 -4.45 19.68
CA LYS A 133 0.77 -3.51 20.10
C LYS A 133 1.75 -3.28 18.95
N LYS A 134 2.01 -2.01 18.63
CA LYS A 134 2.99 -1.63 17.60
C LYS A 134 4.37 -2.16 17.92
N LEU A 135 5.07 -2.58 16.87
CA LEU A 135 6.45 -3.05 16.96
C LEU A 135 7.38 -1.90 17.34
N ASP A 136 8.25 -2.18 18.32
CA ASP A 136 9.34 -1.29 18.71
C ASP A 136 10.65 -1.67 18.00
N GLU A 137 11.56 -0.71 17.80
CA GLU A 137 12.86 -0.92 17.12
C GLU A 137 13.69 -2.05 17.76
N GLY A 138 13.65 -2.21 19.08
CA GLY A 138 14.40 -3.24 19.79
C GLY A 138 14.04 -4.67 19.43
N ARG A 139 12.94 -4.88 18.68
CA ARG A 139 12.48 -6.19 18.19
C ARG A 139 12.80 -6.43 16.72
N LEU A 140 13.45 -5.49 16.04
CA LEU A 140 13.90 -5.66 14.66
C LEU A 140 15.06 -6.66 14.60
N GLN A 141 15.09 -7.41 13.50
CA GLN A 141 16.21 -8.30 13.16
C GLN A 141 17.13 -7.62 12.17
N ARG A 142 18.44 -7.74 12.40
CA ARG A 142 19.46 -7.34 11.44
C ARG A 142 19.93 -8.56 10.68
N ARG A 143 19.88 -8.49 9.35
CA ARG A 143 20.30 -9.56 8.46
C ARG A 143 21.37 -9.07 7.51
N GLU A 144 22.51 -9.76 7.56
CA GLU A 144 23.66 -9.46 6.72
C GLU A 144 23.51 -10.15 5.36
N HIS A 145 23.83 -9.41 4.32
CA HIS A 145 23.85 -9.87 2.94
C HIS A 145 25.20 -9.59 2.31
N VAL A 146 25.58 -10.42 1.36
CA VAL A 146 26.76 -10.22 0.54
C VAL A 146 26.43 -10.51 -0.93
N ALA A 147 26.93 -9.67 -1.82
CA ALA A 147 26.86 -9.99 -3.23
C ALA A 147 27.97 -10.96 -3.62
N ILE A 148 27.63 -12.00 -4.35
CA ILE A 148 28.59 -12.98 -4.88
C ILE A 148 29.07 -12.52 -6.26
N ASP A 149 30.38 -12.49 -6.44
CA ASP A 149 30.99 -12.29 -7.74
C ASP A 149 30.80 -13.55 -8.61
N ARG A 150 30.24 -13.37 -9.79
CA ARG A 150 29.86 -14.50 -10.67
C ARG A 150 31.08 -15.22 -11.31
N PHE A 151 32.23 -14.56 -11.39
CA PHE A 151 33.43 -15.13 -11.99
C PHE A 151 34.26 -15.88 -10.95
N SER A 152 34.50 -15.29 -9.80
CA SER A 152 35.30 -15.90 -8.74
C SER A 152 34.51 -16.85 -7.84
N GLY A 153 33.17 -16.73 -7.80
CA GLY A 153 32.32 -17.45 -6.86
C GLY A 153 32.47 -16.96 -5.41
N GLY A 154 33.35 -15.98 -5.17
CA GLY A 154 33.60 -15.39 -3.86
C GLY A 154 32.72 -14.18 -3.56
N ALA A 155 32.86 -13.66 -2.35
CA ALA A 155 32.22 -12.40 -1.98
C ALA A 155 32.82 -11.25 -2.79
N LYS A 156 31.96 -10.42 -3.37
CA LYS A 156 32.40 -9.19 -4.05
C LYS A 156 32.88 -8.19 -3.01
N ASP A 157 34.07 -7.59 -3.23
CA ASP A 157 34.64 -6.58 -2.34
C ASP A 157 33.68 -5.41 -2.13
N SER A 158 33.59 -4.96 -0.88
CA SER A 158 32.73 -3.83 -0.45
C SER A 158 31.25 -4.01 -0.73
N ALA A 159 30.77 -5.23 -0.96
CA ALA A 159 29.36 -5.53 -1.30
C ALA A 159 28.59 -6.18 -0.15
N LYS A 160 29.09 -6.09 1.08
CA LYS A 160 28.35 -6.47 2.29
C LYS A 160 27.39 -5.34 2.67
N PHE A 161 26.13 -5.71 2.95
CA PHE A 161 25.13 -4.78 3.45
C PHE A 161 24.22 -5.47 4.47
N THR A 162 23.60 -4.69 5.34
CA THR A 162 22.73 -5.19 6.38
C THR A 162 21.33 -4.61 6.21
N TRP A 163 20.34 -5.46 6.32
CA TRP A 163 18.93 -5.04 6.34
C TRP A 163 18.37 -5.13 7.75
N GLU A 164 17.63 -4.10 8.15
CA GLU A 164 16.72 -4.19 9.28
C GLU A 164 15.39 -4.76 8.81
N CYS A 165 14.90 -5.81 9.48
CA CYS A 165 13.71 -6.53 9.06
C CYS A 165 12.76 -6.72 10.23
N VAL A 166 11.46 -6.70 9.96
CA VAL A 166 10.44 -7.19 10.90
C VAL A 166 10.47 -8.72 10.86
N PRO A 167 10.61 -9.39 12.02
CA PRO A 167 10.60 -10.84 12.06
C PRO A 167 9.22 -11.42 11.69
N GLN A 168 9.19 -12.73 11.40
CA GLN A 168 7.94 -13.46 11.20
C GLN A 168 7.07 -13.48 12.47
N GLY A 169 5.77 -13.72 12.31
CA GLY A 169 4.80 -13.80 13.40
C GLY A 169 4.16 -12.47 13.81
N PHE A 170 4.65 -11.34 13.25
CA PHE A 170 3.96 -10.06 13.37
C PHE A 170 2.79 -9.98 12.40
N LEU A 171 1.90 -9.03 12.66
CA LEU A 171 0.73 -8.75 11.84
C LEU A 171 0.91 -7.39 11.15
N ALA A 172 0.35 -7.26 9.93
CA ALA A 172 0.21 -6.00 9.22
C ALA A 172 -1.23 -5.90 8.70
N GLU A 173 -1.86 -4.73 8.86
CA GLU A 173 -3.22 -4.51 8.41
C GLU A 173 -3.22 -3.70 7.11
N LEU A 174 -3.71 -4.29 6.04
CA LEU A 174 -4.06 -3.58 4.81
C LEU A 174 -5.39 -2.88 5.00
N ALA A 175 -5.45 -1.58 4.73
CA ALA A 175 -6.69 -0.83 4.66
C ALA A 175 -6.80 -0.08 3.33
N ILE A 176 -7.91 -0.27 2.63
CA ILE A 176 -8.23 0.39 1.36
C ILE A 176 -9.58 1.07 1.49
N ASP A 177 -9.63 2.35 1.22
CA ASP A 177 -10.85 3.14 1.19
C ASP A 177 -11.32 3.33 -0.26
N PHE A 178 -12.62 3.17 -0.46
CA PHE A 178 -13.33 3.45 -1.70
C PHE A 178 -14.24 4.65 -1.45
N PRO A 179 -13.92 5.83 -1.98
CA PRO A 179 -14.75 7.01 -1.84
C PRO A 179 -16.09 6.89 -2.55
N ASP A 180 -16.19 6.03 -3.55
CA ASP A 180 -17.37 5.77 -4.35
C ASP A 180 -17.83 4.33 -4.13
N LYS A 181 -18.98 4.17 -3.44
CA LYS A 181 -19.52 2.86 -3.09
C LYS A 181 -20.12 2.12 -4.32
N GLU A 182 -20.60 2.85 -5.31
CA GLU A 182 -21.19 2.24 -6.51
C GLU A 182 -20.13 1.53 -7.35
N LYS A 183 -18.93 2.13 -7.44
CA LYS A 183 -17.77 1.55 -8.14
C LYS A 183 -17.04 0.47 -7.31
N TYR A 184 -17.37 0.36 -6.02
CA TYR A 184 -16.75 -0.60 -5.11
C TYR A 184 -16.98 -2.05 -5.53
N SER A 185 -18.20 -2.43 -5.91
CA SER A 185 -18.55 -3.82 -6.23
C SER A 185 -17.72 -4.38 -7.38
N GLU A 186 -17.41 -3.56 -8.36
CA GLU A 186 -16.67 -3.94 -9.57
C GLU A 186 -15.17 -4.11 -9.29
N CYS A 187 -14.57 -3.17 -8.54
CA CYS A 187 -13.16 -3.25 -8.17
C CYS A 187 -12.89 -4.32 -7.11
N ASN A 188 -13.84 -4.59 -6.22
CA ASN A 188 -13.65 -5.46 -5.06
C ASN A 188 -13.24 -6.89 -5.45
N ASN A 189 -13.78 -7.42 -6.55
CA ASN A 189 -13.43 -8.78 -6.96
C ASN A 189 -11.97 -8.89 -7.42
N LEU A 190 -11.48 -7.93 -8.21
CA LEU A 190 -10.06 -7.84 -8.56
C LEU A 190 -9.17 -7.74 -7.32
N ILE A 191 -9.54 -6.89 -6.36
CA ILE A 191 -8.81 -6.75 -5.10
C ILE A 191 -8.79 -8.07 -4.32
N LYS A 192 -9.90 -8.83 -4.29
CA LYS A 192 -9.96 -10.16 -3.66
C LYS A 192 -8.97 -11.14 -4.26
N HIS A 193 -8.80 -11.14 -5.58
CA HIS A 193 -7.81 -11.99 -6.24
C HIS A 193 -6.38 -11.60 -5.88
N VAL A 194 -6.08 -10.30 -5.80
CA VAL A 194 -4.76 -9.84 -5.35
C VAL A 194 -4.48 -10.26 -3.90
N VAL A 195 -5.46 -10.10 -3.00
CA VAL A 195 -5.34 -10.54 -1.60
C VAL A 195 -5.10 -12.05 -1.51
N ARG A 196 -5.79 -12.84 -2.35
CA ARG A 196 -5.55 -14.27 -2.44
C ARG A 196 -4.15 -14.60 -2.90
N ASP A 197 -3.64 -13.92 -3.92
CA ASP A 197 -2.28 -14.16 -4.43
C ASP A 197 -1.20 -13.82 -3.39
N ILE A 198 -1.46 -12.84 -2.52
CA ILE A 198 -0.62 -12.58 -1.35
C ILE A 198 -0.72 -13.74 -0.35
N HIS A 199 -1.93 -14.22 -0.05
CA HIS A 199 -2.17 -15.33 0.86
C HIS A 199 -1.46 -16.62 0.39
N ASP A 200 -1.56 -16.93 -0.88
CA ASP A 200 -0.97 -18.11 -1.51
C ASP A 200 0.56 -17.98 -1.69
N GLY A 201 1.12 -16.80 -1.43
CA GLY A 201 2.56 -16.52 -1.54
C GLY A 201 3.05 -16.35 -2.98
N ILE A 202 2.14 -16.09 -3.93
CA ILE A 202 2.49 -15.80 -5.34
C ILE A 202 3.16 -14.44 -5.44
N ILE A 203 2.73 -13.49 -4.62
CA ILE A 203 3.32 -12.16 -4.49
C ILE A 203 3.59 -11.85 -3.01
N GLY A 204 4.57 -10.99 -2.76
CA GLY A 204 4.93 -10.55 -1.42
C GLY A 204 5.04 -9.04 -1.31
N ILE A 205 5.41 -8.54 -0.13
CA ILE A 205 5.59 -7.12 0.14
C ILE A 205 7.02 -6.80 0.55
N GLY A 206 7.53 -5.66 0.09
CA GLY A 206 8.87 -5.19 0.41
C GLY A 206 9.95 -5.73 -0.50
N ALA A 207 11.20 -5.68 -0.06
CA ALA A 207 12.35 -6.08 -0.83
C ALA A 207 12.77 -7.53 -0.53
N GLY A 208 13.44 -8.17 -1.49
CA GLY A 208 14.05 -9.48 -1.30
C GLY A 208 13.09 -10.67 -1.36
N ILE A 209 11.93 -10.55 -2.02
CA ILE A 209 10.93 -11.62 -2.15
C ILE A 209 11.56 -12.92 -2.67
N SER A 210 12.44 -12.84 -3.69
CA SER A 210 13.17 -13.99 -4.21
C SER A 210 14.25 -14.55 -3.28
N ARG A 211 14.46 -13.93 -2.11
CA ARG A 211 15.49 -14.28 -1.12
C ARG A 211 14.90 -14.70 0.23
N GLY A 212 13.62 -15.07 0.27
CA GLY A 212 12.94 -15.51 1.49
C GLY A 212 12.49 -14.36 2.39
N TYR A 213 12.02 -13.28 1.78
CA TYR A 213 11.43 -12.14 2.48
C TYR A 213 10.03 -11.85 1.96
N GLY A 214 9.23 -11.18 2.77
CA GLY A 214 8.02 -10.52 2.31
C GLY A 214 6.79 -11.41 2.12
N ARG A 215 6.84 -12.70 2.53
CA ARG A 215 5.68 -13.59 2.44
C ARG A 215 4.70 -13.31 3.56
N LEU A 216 3.44 -13.13 3.17
CA LEU A 216 2.33 -12.86 4.06
C LEU A 216 1.23 -13.90 3.84
N THR A 217 0.41 -14.14 4.86
CA THR A 217 -0.84 -14.90 4.74
C THR A 217 -1.95 -14.16 5.46
N VAL A 218 -3.19 -14.28 4.97
CA VAL A 218 -4.36 -13.73 5.69
C VAL A 218 -4.45 -14.41 7.05
N SER A 219 -4.54 -13.60 8.10
CA SER A 219 -4.58 -14.09 9.48
C SER A 219 -5.94 -14.72 9.78
N ASN A 220 -5.97 -16.02 10.03
CA ASN A 220 -7.18 -16.75 10.38
C ASN A 220 -7.77 -16.25 11.71
N GLY A 221 -9.07 -15.97 11.72
CA GLY A 221 -9.80 -15.50 12.90
C GLY A 221 -9.66 -14.02 13.23
N LYS A 222 -8.79 -13.28 12.53
CA LYS A 222 -8.63 -11.80 12.71
C LYS A 222 -9.01 -11.00 11.46
N SER A 223 -9.46 -11.67 10.40
CA SER A 223 -9.95 -11.02 9.19
C SER A 223 -11.28 -11.64 8.78
N GLU A 224 -12.30 -10.80 8.59
CA GLU A 224 -13.59 -11.21 8.04
C GLU A 224 -13.55 -11.34 6.51
N TYR A 225 -12.39 -11.13 5.92
CA TYR A 225 -12.22 -11.09 4.47
C TYR A 225 -12.26 -12.49 3.87
N ILE A 226 -13.31 -12.75 3.06
CA ILE A 226 -13.52 -14.04 2.40
C ILE A 226 -12.71 -14.08 1.10
N LEU A 227 -11.74 -15.00 1.03
CA LEU A 227 -10.95 -15.23 -0.16
C LEU A 227 -11.75 -15.99 -1.22
N PRO A 228 -11.61 -15.65 -2.52
CA PRO A 228 -12.25 -16.39 -3.60
C PRO A 228 -11.67 -17.80 -3.69
N THR A 229 -12.51 -18.79 -3.97
CA THR A 229 -12.11 -20.21 -4.09
C THR A 229 -11.58 -20.60 -5.47
N GLY A 230 -11.78 -19.77 -6.47
CA GLY A 230 -11.33 -19.99 -7.85
C GLY A 230 -11.40 -18.71 -8.67
N ILE A 231 -10.87 -18.77 -9.88
CA ILE A 231 -10.96 -17.70 -10.88
C ILE A 231 -11.89 -18.18 -11.98
N GLU A 232 -13.06 -17.55 -12.11
CA GLU A 232 -13.91 -17.66 -13.27
C GLU A 232 -13.48 -16.61 -14.30
N VAL A 233 -12.60 -17.01 -15.23
CA VAL A 233 -11.94 -16.11 -16.19
C VAL A 233 -12.93 -15.25 -16.97
N GLU A 234 -14.00 -15.85 -17.52
CA GLU A 234 -15.00 -15.12 -18.30
C GLU A 234 -15.78 -14.10 -17.47
N LYS A 235 -16.08 -14.45 -16.22
CA LYS A 235 -16.73 -13.53 -15.29
C LYS A 235 -15.80 -12.37 -14.94
N LEU A 236 -14.54 -12.67 -14.59
CA LEU A 236 -13.54 -11.63 -14.29
C LEU A 236 -13.33 -10.71 -15.50
N LYS A 237 -13.29 -11.26 -16.71
CA LYS A 237 -13.20 -10.50 -17.97
C LYS A 237 -14.38 -9.55 -18.17
N SER A 238 -15.60 -10.01 -17.90
CA SER A 238 -16.79 -9.16 -18.00
C SER A 238 -16.79 -8.05 -16.95
N GLU A 239 -16.40 -8.34 -15.72
CA GLU A 239 -16.29 -7.35 -14.64
C GLU A 239 -15.24 -6.28 -14.94
N VAL A 240 -14.06 -6.68 -15.43
CA VAL A 240 -12.99 -5.75 -15.84
C VAL A 240 -13.47 -4.79 -16.93
N LYS A 241 -14.21 -5.29 -17.94
CA LYS A 241 -14.79 -4.44 -18.99
C LYS A 241 -15.83 -3.47 -18.43
N GLN A 242 -16.67 -3.91 -17.50
CA GLN A 242 -17.67 -3.05 -16.86
C GLN A 242 -17.03 -1.90 -16.08
N ILE A 243 -15.91 -2.14 -15.38
CA ILE A 243 -15.15 -1.09 -14.68
C ILE A 243 -14.78 0.04 -15.66
N PHE A 244 -14.36 -0.33 -16.86
CA PHE A 244 -13.85 0.61 -17.86
C PHE A 244 -14.95 1.29 -18.67
N GLU A 245 -16.02 0.57 -19.02
CA GLU A 245 -17.09 1.09 -19.88
C GLU A 245 -17.94 2.18 -19.19
N LYS A 246 -18.16 2.06 -17.89
CA LYS A 246 -18.93 3.05 -17.12
C LYS A 246 -18.25 4.41 -17.03
N GLU A 247 -16.94 4.48 -17.08
CA GLU A 247 -16.20 5.75 -17.05
C GLU A 247 -16.17 6.50 -18.38
N LYS A 248 -16.49 5.84 -19.49
CA LYS A 248 -16.58 6.51 -20.81
C LYS A 248 -17.91 7.20 -21.04
N VAL A 249 -18.88 7.00 -20.18
CA VAL A 249 -20.26 7.52 -20.32
C VAL A 249 -20.49 8.80 -19.48
N GLU A 250 -19.60 9.14 -18.56
CA GLU A 250 -19.56 10.41 -17.82
C GLU A 250 -18.54 11.39 -18.45
#